data_cada66e9e00f273e1f434c933806515f
#
_entry.id   cada66e9e00f273e1f434c933806515f
#
_cell.length_a   1.000
_cell.length_b   1.000
_cell.length_c   1.000
_cell.angle_alpha   90.00
_cell.angle_beta   90.00
_cell.angle_gamma   90.00
#
_symmetry.space_group_name_H-M   'P 1'
#
loop_
_entity.id
_entity.type
_entity.pdbx_description
1 polymer ?
#
loop_
_entity_poly.entity_id
_entity_poly.type
_entity_poly.pdbx_seq_one_letter_code
_entity_poly.pdbx_strand_id
1 'polypeptide(L)'
;MSEMLTLDRFEEASEIVKKVTQETKLVYSEYLSEQTGNKVYLKPENMQFTGAYKVRGAYYKISTLTEEERQRGLITASAGNHAQGVAYAAKRYGAKATIVMPTTTPLIKVNRTKSYGAEVVLYGDVYDEACAKAYELAEEHGYTFIHPFDDPAVATGQGTIAMEIFQELPLVEYILVPIGGGGLATGVSTLAKLLNPKIKVIGVEPAGANCMQESLKTGEVVTLPQVNTIADGTAVKTPGSKIFPYIQENLDDIITVHDDELIVAFLDMVENHKMIVENSGLLTVAALKHLSVKDKRVVSILSGGNMDVITMS
;
A
#
# COMPACT_ATOMS: atom_id res chain seq x y z
N MET A 1 15.84 -18.42 8.24
CA MET A 1 14.78 -17.46 8.63
C MET A 1 13.44 -18.17 8.54
N SER A 2 12.58 -18.03 9.55
CA SER A 2 11.23 -18.61 9.50
C SER A 2 10.40 -17.93 8.39
N GLU A 3 9.58 -18.72 7.74
CA GLU A 3 8.73 -18.29 6.63
C GLU A 3 7.79 -17.15 7.05
N MET A 4 7.66 -16.14 6.20
CA MET A 4 6.69 -15.03 6.33
C MET A 4 5.37 -15.40 5.65
N LEU A 5 4.35 -14.55 5.79
CA LEU A 5 3.02 -14.73 5.16
C LEU A 5 2.32 -16.01 5.62
N THR A 6 2.56 -16.44 6.84
CA THR A 6 1.85 -17.52 7.53
C THR A 6 0.86 -16.93 8.53
N LEU A 7 -0.14 -17.72 8.94
CA LEU A 7 -1.14 -17.27 9.91
C LEU A 7 -0.47 -16.78 11.21
N ASP A 8 0.50 -17.55 11.73
CA ASP A 8 1.24 -17.17 12.94
C ASP A 8 1.95 -15.82 12.77
N ARG A 9 2.54 -15.57 11.61
CA ARG A 9 3.21 -14.30 11.31
C ARG A 9 2.25 -13.14 11.19
N PHE A 10 1.08 -13.36 10.58
CA PHE A 10 0.04 -12.33 10.51
C PHE A 10 -0.51 -11.99 11.90
N GLU A 11 -0.70 -12.97 12.76
CA GLU A 11 -1.13 -12.76 14.15
C GLU A 11 -0.08 -11.96 14.93
N GLU A 12 1.18 -12.33 14.82
CA GLU A 12 2.31 -11.59 15.39
C GLU A 12 2.35 -10.16 14.88
N ALA A 13 2.28 -9.98 13.56
CA ALA A 13 2.31 -8.66 12.94
C ALA A 13 1.13 -7.79 13.41
N SER A 14 -0.06 -8.36 13.54
CA SER A 14 -1.24 -7.64 14.02
C SER A 14 -1.05 -7.09 15.42
N GLU A 15 -0.44 -7.84 16.32
CA GLU A 15 -0.13 -7.35 17.67
C GLU A 15 0.97 -6.28 17.67
N ILE A 16 1.98 -6.44 16.82
CA ILE A 16 3.11 -5.50 16.72
C ILE A 16 2.65 -4.16 16.13
N VAL A 17 1.91 -4.16 15.03
CA VAL A 17 1.50 -2.91 14.35
C VAL A 17 0.48 -2.10 15.14
N LYS A 18 -0.26 -2.70 16.07
CA LYS A 18 -1.17 -1.96 16.97
C LYS A 18 -0.45 -0.86 17.76
N LYS A 19 0.84 -1.00 17.97
CA LYS A 19 1.64 -0.01 18.70
C LYS A 19 1.82 1.30 17.94
N VAL A 20 1.62 1.30 16.63
CA VAL A 20 1.91 2.44 15.73
C VAL A 20 0.78 2.77 14.78
N THR A 21 -0.37 2.13 14.91
CA THR A 21 -1.51 2.36 14.02
C THR A 21 -2.72 2.86 14.76
N GLN A 22 -3.54 3.65 14.06
CA GLN A 22 -4.90 3.95 14.49
C GLN A 22 -5.83 2.80 14.09
N GLU A 23 -6.86 2.59 14.88
CA GLU A 23 -7.99 1.80 14.46
C GLU A 23 -8.70 2.54 13.33
N THR A 24 -8.55 2.06 12.11
CA THR A 24 -9.28 2.57 10.96
C THR A 24 -10.52 1.71 10.79
N LYS A 25 -11.54 1.95 11.64
CA LYS A 25 -12.77 1.17 11.63
C LYS A 25 -13.48 1.25 10.28
N LEU A 26 -14.13 0.16 9.88
CA LEU A 26 -14.90 0.12 8.64
C LEU A 26 -16.02 1.16 8.69
N VAL A 27 -16.18 1.87 7.58
CA VAL A 27 -17.24 2.85 7.38
C VAL A 27 -18.21 2.28 6.35
N TYR A 28 -19.44 2.03 6.76
CA TYR A 28 -20.49 1.62 5.82
C TYR A 28 -20.86 2.80 4.91
N SER A 29 -20.88 2.58 3.62
CA SER A 29 -21.27 3.58 2.64
C SER A 29 -22.67 3.28 2.10
N GLU A 30 -23.66 4.01 2.58
CA GLU A 30 -25.01 3.92 2.06
C GLU A 30 -25.06 4.33 0.58
N TYR A 31 -24.37 5.40 0.23
CA TYR A 31 -24.29 5.91 -1.14
C TYR A 31 -23.75 4.86 -2.12
N LEU A 32 -22.58 4.29 -1.84
CA LEU A 32 -21.98 3.27 -2.72
C LEU A 32 -22.78 1.96 -2.70
N SER A 33 -23.42 1.64 -1.60
CA SER A 33 -24.27 0.45 -1.49
C SER A 33 -25.49 0.57 -2.40
N GLU A 34 -26.15 1.72 -2.41
CA GLU A 34 -27.27 1.99 -3.31
C GLU A 34 -26.85 2.00 -4.79
N GLN A 35 -25.70 2.62 -5.09
CA GLN A 35 -25.15 2.68 -6.44
C GLN A 35 -24.83 1.32 -7.03
N THR A 36 -24.37 0.38 -6.23
CA THR A 36 -23.84 -0.92 -6.70
C THR A 36 -24.76 -2.10 -6.46
N GLY A 37 -25.75 -1.95 -5.60
CA GLY A 37 -26.60 -3.08 -5.17
C GLY A 37 -25.87 -4.05 -4.24
N ASN A 38 -24.80 -3.63 -3.61
CA ASN A 38 -24.02 -4.40 -2.63
C ASN A 38 -24.02 -3.69 -1.27
N LYS A 39 -23.51 -4.34 -0.25
CA LYS A 39 -23.26 -3.75 1.06
C LYS A 39 -21.79 -3.35 1.09
N VAL A 40 -21.50 -2.07 0.84
CA VAL A 40 -20.15 -1.53 0.67
C VAL A 40 -19.64 -0.90 1.96
N TYR A 41 -18.48 -1.37 2.39
CA TYR A 41 -17.74 -0.84 3.54
C TYR A 41 -16.40 -0.28 3.05
N LEU A 42 -15.94 0.79 3.67
CA LEU A 42 -14.66 1.42 3.38
C LEU A 42 -13.69 1.14 4.51
N LYS A 43 -12.48 0.69 4.18
CA LYS A 43 -11.36 0.57 5.13
C LYS A 43 -10.49 1.81 4.99
N PRO A 44 -10.64 2.82 5.88
CA PRO A 44 -10.11 4.16 5.63
C PRO A 44 -8.65 4.33 6.07
N GLU A 45 -7.72 3.69 5.38
CA GLU A 45 -6.28 3.85 5.62
C GLU A 45 -5.77 5.25 5.23
N ASN A 46 -6.57 6.05 4.54
CA ASN A 46 -6.33 7.48 4.36
C ASN A 46 -6.36 8.25 5.70
N MET A 47 -6.98 7.68 6.73
CA MET A 47 -7.04 8.24 8.08
C MET A 47 -5.96 7.66 9.01
N GLN A 48 -5.06 6.84 8.50
CA GLN A 48 -3.97 6.26 9.28
C GLN A 48 -2.95 7.33 9.69
N PHE A 49 -2.17 7.07 10.73
CA PHE A 49 -0.97 7.87 11.00
C PHE A 49 -0.10 7.88 9.75
N THR A 50 0.48 9.02 9.41
CA THR A 50 1.15 9.30 8.13
C THR A 50 0.22 9.40 6.91
N GLY A 51 -1.08 9.21 7.07
CA GLY A 51 -2.07 9.35 6.00
C GLY A 51 -2.14 8.19 5.02
N ALA A 52 -1.51 7.04 5.32
CA ALA A 52 -1.52 5.87 4.45
C ALA A 52 -1.13 4.60 5.22
N TYR A 53 -1.39 3.44 4.62
CA TYR A 53 -1.16 2.12 5.25
C TYR A 53 0.31 1.73 5.39
N LYS A 54 1.23 2.36 4.69
CA LYS A 54 2.64 1.93 4.54
C LYS A 54 3.37 1.75 5.89
N VAL A 55 2.98 2.47 6.91
CA VAL A 55 3.54 2.34 8.26
C VAL A 55 3.45 0.91 8.81
N ARG A 56 2.43 0.16 8.44
CA ARG A 56 2.21 -1.22 8.89
C ARG A 56 3.36 -2.15 8.48
N GLY A 57 3.62 -2.20 7.18
CA GLY A 57 4.68 -3.05 6.63
C GLY A 57 6.08 -2.59 7.06
N ALA A 58 6.33 -1.29 7.07
CA ALA A 58 7.60 -0.74 7.51
C ALA A 58 7.88 -1.09 8.97
N TYR A 59 6.92 -0.88 9.86
CA TYR A 59 7.09 -1.15 11.28
C TYR A 59 7.30 -2.65 11.55
N TYR A 60 6.49 -3.51 10.92
CA TYR A 60 6.66 -4.95 11.10
C TYR A 60 8.03 -5.42 10.58
N LYS A 61 8.45 -4.97 9.39
CA LYS A 61 9.78 -5.30 8.85
C LYS A 61 10.88 -4.89 9.82
N ILE A 62 10.84 -3.68 10.35
CA ILE A 62 11.83 -3.19 11.31
C ILE A 62 11.83 -4.07 12.57
N SER A 63 10.67 -4.53 13.03
CA SER A 63 10.56 -5.43 14.19
C SER A 63 11.26 -6.77 13.99
N THR A 64 11.39 -7.23 12.75
CA THR A 64 12.05 -8.51 12.43
C THR A 64 13.57 -8.40 12.37
N LEU A 65 14.10 -7.20 12.34
CA LEU A 65 15.54 -6.96 12.32
C LEU A 65 16.16 -7.19 13.68
N THR A 66 17.45 -7.52 13.69
CA THR A 66 18.21 -7.58 14.93
C THR A 66 18.43 -6.17 15.47
N GLU A 67 18.68 -6.06 16.78
CA GLU A 67 19.01 -4.77 17.39
C GLU A 67 20.24 -4.14 16.72
N GLU A 68 21.24 -4.95 16.38
CA GLU A 68 22.44 -4.51 15.68
C GLU A 68 22.12 -3.89 14.30
N GLU A 69 21.25 -4.55 13.53
CA GLU A 69 20.79 -4.02 12.23
C GLU A 69 20.05 -2.70 12.40
N ARG A 70 19.16 -2.59 13.39
CA ARG A 70 18.46 -1.34 13.69
C ARG A 70 19.41 -0.22 14.11
N GLN A 71 20.42 -0.54 14.90
CA GLN A 71 21.41 0.44 15.34
C GLN A 71 22.28 0.97 14.19
N ARG A 72 22.61 0.13 13.21
CA ARG A 72 23.35 0.58 12.02
C ARG A 72 22.56 1.60 11.20
N GLY A 73 21.23 1.46 11.17
CA GLY A 73 20.35 2.37 10.48
C GLY A 73 19.59 1.72 9.32
N LEU A 74 18.55 2.43 8.90
CA LEU A 74 17.62 2.00 7.87
C LEU A 74 17.69 2.98 6.71
N ILE A 75 17.41 2.50 5.49
CA ILE A 75 17.39 3.35 4.32
C ILE A 75 16.30 2.91 3.36
N THR A 76 15.73 3.85 2.63
CA THR A 76 14.88 3.58 1.48
C THR A 76 14.93 4.73 0.48
N ALA A 77 14.35 4.51 -0.69
CA ALA A 77 14.15 5.56 -1.69
C ALA A 77 12.65 5.70 -1.93
N SER A 78 12.11 6.88 -1.67
CA SER A 78 10.71 7.20 -1.90
C SER A 78 10.48 8.68 -1.64
N ALA A 79 9.59 9.30 -2.39
CA ALA A 79 9.12 10.67 -2.13
C ALA A 79 7.65 10.69 -1.64
N GLY A 80 7.05 9.53 -1.38
CA GLY A 80 5.63 9.41 -1.06
C GLY A 80 5.33 8.71 0.26
N ASN A 81 4.30 7.90 0.25
CA ASN A 81 3.77 7.23 1.44
C ASN A 81 4.76 6.28 2.11
N HIS A 82 5.57 5.59 1.31
CA HIS A 82 6.58 4.68 1.86
C HIS A 82 7.66 5.45 2.63
N ALA A 83 8.12 6.59 2.12
CA ALA A 83 9.08 7.45 2.81
C ALA A 83 8.57 7.85 4.20
N GLN A 84 7.34 8.31 4.27
CA GLN A 84 6.70 8.73 5.52
C GLN A 84 6.48 7.56 6.47
N GLY A 85 6.05 6.42 5.94
CA GLY A 85 5.85 5.19 6.71
C GLY A 85 7.15 4.68 7.35
N VAL A 86 8.24 4.64 6.59
CA VAL A 86 9.56 4.22 7.10
C VAL A 86 10.07 5.21 8.13
N ALA A 87 9.98 6.51 7.86
CA ALA A 87 10.43 7.55 8.79
C ALA A 87 9.70 7.46 10.13
N TYR A 88 8.38 7.36 10.10
CA TYR A 88 7.55 7.25 11.30
C TYR A 88 7.85 5.96 12.07
N ALA A 89 7.91 4.82 11.37
CA ALA A 89 8.18 3.53 11.99
C ALA A 89 9.57 3.47 12.63
N ALA A 90 10.59 3.98 11.94
CA ALA A 90 11.95 4.03 12.46
C ALA A 90 12.04 4.86 13.74
N LYS A 91 11.38 6.02 13.77
CA LYS A 91 11.35 6.88 14.96
C LYS A 91 10.74 6.15 16.16
N ARG A 92 9.67 5.38 15.95
CA ARG A 92 9.04 4.58 17.02
C ARG A 92 9.95 3.50 17.58
N TYR A 93 10.86 2.99 16.78
CA TYR A 93 11.88 2.02 17.23
C TYR A 93 13.15 2.68 17.78
N GLY A 94 13.26 4.01 17.70
CA GLY A 94 14.50 4.70 18.04
C GLY A 94 15.63 4.42 17.05
N ALA A 95 15.32 3.98 15.84
CA ALA A 95 16.28 3.72 14.76
C ALA A 95 16.41 4.95 13.87
N LYS A 96 17.60 5.17 13.31
CA LYS A 96 17.82 6.22 12.31
C LYS A 96 17.39 5.74 10.94
N ALA A 97 16.65 6.57 10.22
CA ALA A 97 16.27 6.32 8.84
C ALA A 97 16.81 7.40 7.92
N THR A 98 17.35 6.96 6.79
CA THR A 98 17.77 7.82 5.68
C THR A 98 16.82 7.58 4.52
N ILE A 99 16.24 8.64 3.98
CA ILE A 99 15.33 8.57 2.84
C ILE A 99 15.95 9.31 1.67
N VAL A 100 16.19 8.60 0.58
CA VAL A 100 16.74 9.19 -0.64
C VAL A 100 15.60 9.59 -1.57
N MET A 101 15.61 10.84 -2.02
CA MET A 101 14.60 11.40 -2.92
C MET A 101 15.27 12.07 -4.11
N PRO A 102 14.64 12.12 -5.29
CA PRO A 102 15.14 12.93 -6.39
C PRO A 102 15.25 14.41 -5.99
N THR A 103 16.19 15.12 -6.59
CA THR A 103 16.37 16.56 -6.35
C THR A 103 15.16 17.39 -6.78
N THR A 104 14.34 16.85 -7.68
CA THR A 104 13.11 17.47 -8.18
C THR A 104 11.93 17.32 -7.23
N THR A 105 12.08 16.62 -6.11
CA THR A 105 11.00 16.38 -5.15
C THR A 105 10.49 17.69 -4.56
N PRO A 106 9.17 17.94 -4.55
CA PRO A 106 8.60 19.14 -3.95
C PRO A 106 9.02 19.31 -2.48
N LEU A 107 9.35 20.52 -2.10
CA LEU A 107 9.85 20.83 -0.76
C LEU A 107 8.87 20.40 0.36
N ILE A 108 7.57 20.45 0.09
CA ILE A 108 6.56 20.01 1.06
C ILE A 108 6.71 18.54 1.42
N LYS A 109 7.03 17.68 0.44
CA LYS A 109 7.26 16.23 0.67
C LYS A 109 8.56 16.00 1.44
N VAL A 110 9.62 16.73 1.11
CA VAL A 110 10.89 16.68 1.82
C VAL A 110 10.69 17.05 3.29
N ASN A 111 10.07 18.19 3.54
CA ASN A 111 9.84 18.69 4.90
C ASN A 111 8.93 17.78 5.71
N ARG A 112 7.90 17.22 5.10
CA ARG A 112 7.00 16.28 5.77
C ARG A 112 7.74 15.02 6.22
N THR A 113 8.60 14.47 5.38
CA THR A 113 9.41 13.31 5.73
C THR A 113 10.40 13.64 6.84
N LYS A 114 11.05 14.81 6.78
CA LYS A 114 11.92 15.30 7.86
C LYS A 114 11.16 15.49 9.18
N SER A 115 9.91 15.92 9.11
CA SER A 115 9.09 16.13 10.32
C SER A 115 8.82 14.85 11.08
N TYR A 116 8.88 13.70 10.41
CA TYR A 116 8.79 12.38 11.04
C TYR A 116 10.13 11.89 11.60
N GLY A 117 11.18 12.70 11.52
CA GLY A 117 12.47 12.42 12.15
C GLY A 117 13.50 11.75 11.26
N ALA A 118 13.23 11.57 9.98
CA ALA A 118 14.19 10.97 9.03
C ALA A 118 15.19 12.00 8.51
N GLU A 119 16.37 11.53 8.16
CA GLU A 119 17.34 12.26 7.35
C GLU A 119 16.97 12.10 5.87
N VAL A 120 16.92 13.21 5.13
CA VAL A 120 16.61 13.20 3.71
C VAL A 120 17.85 13.53 2.90
N VAL A 121 18.17 12.66 1.94
CA VAL A 121 19.26 12.86 0.98
C VAL A 121 18.62 13.10 -0.40
N LEU A 122 18.89 14.24 -0.99
CA LEU A 122 18.44 14.57 -2.34
C LEU A 122 19.52 14.17 -3.34
N TYR A 123 19.17 13.28 -4.28
CA TYR A 123 20.11 12.75 -5.26
C TYR A 123 19.40 12.33 -6.55
N GLY A 124 19.98 12.74 -7.68
CA GLY A 124 19.47 12.39 -9.01
C GLY A 124 18.25 13.20 -9.41
N ASP A 125 17.86 13.06 -10.67
CA ASP A 125 16.71 13.78 -11.25
C ASP A 125 15.44 12.92 -11.27
N VAL A 126 15.59 11.59 -11.23
CA VAL A 126 14.50 10.63 -11.29
C VAL A 126 14.59 9.59 -10.18
N TYR A 127 13.49 8.90 -9.92
CA TYR A 127 13.39 7.89 -8.87
C TYR A 127 14.46 6.79 -8.97
N ASP A 128 14.74 6.30 -10.18
CA ASP A 128 15.71 5.20 -10.37
C ASP A 128 17.11 5.60 -9.90
N GLU A 129 17.51 6.83 -10.13
CA GLU A 129 18.81 7.35 -9.66
C GLU A 129 18.85 7.45 -8.13
N ALA A 130 17.76 7.94 -7.52
CA ALA A 130 17.63 8.00 -6.06
C ALA A 130 17.67 6.60 -5.44
N CYS A 131 16.99 5.64 -6.06
CA CYS A 131 16.97 4.24 -5.63
C CYS A 131 18.36 3.60 -5.69
N ALA A 132 19.08 3.80 -6.80
CA ALA A 132 20.46 3.31 -6.95
C ALA A 132 21.38 3.90 -5.87
N LYS A 133 21.23 5.20 -5.57
CA LYS A 133 21.99 5.86 -4.51
C LYS A 133 21.67 5.29 -3.13
N ALA A 134 20.41 4.97 -2.88
CA ALA A 134 20.01 4.34 -1.61
C ALA A 134 20.67 2.97 -1.42
N TYR A 135 20.74 2.14 -2.46
CA TYR A 135 21.44 0.85 -2.41
C TYR A 135 22.95 1.03 -2.22
N GLU A 136 23.57 2.01 -2.88
CA GLU A 136 24.98 2.35 -2.70
C GLU A 136 25.28 2.74 -1.25
N LEU A 137 24.46 3.62 -0.66
CA LEU A 137 24.62 4.04 0.73
C LEU A 137 24.34 2.90 1.71
N ALA A 138 23.40 2.01 1.40
CA ALA A 138 23.13 0.83 2.22
C ALA A 138 24.37 -0.07 2.31
N GLU A 139 25.03 -0.32 1.19
CA GLU A 139 26.25 -1.15 1.14
C GLU A 139 27.40 -0.45 1.85
N GLU A 140 27.61 0.83 1.61
CA GLU A 140 28.69 1.63 2.19
C GLU A 140 28.61 1.71 3.72
N HIS A 141 27.42 1.93 4.27
CA HIS A 141 27.20 2.16 5.71
C HIS A 141 26.61 0.98 6.47
N GLY A 142 26.30 -0.11 5.79
CA GLY A 142 25.65 -1.26 6.41
C GLY A 142 24.20 -1.03 6.81
N TYR A 143 23.52 -0.09 6.13
CA TYR A 143 22.10 0.16 6.38
C TYR A 143 21.23 -0.98 5.84
N THR A 144 20.12 -1.26 6.50
CA THR A 144 19.11 -2.17 5.98
C THR A 144 18.15 -1.40 5.06
N PHE A 145 18.03 -1.88 3.83
CA PHE A 145 17.09 -1.31 2.87
C PHE A 145 15.67 -1.82 3.17
N ILE A 146 14.72 -0.91 3.35
CA ILE A 146 13.31 -1.24 3.57
C ILE A 146 12.58 -1.09 2.23
N HIS A 147 12.31 -2.22 1.56
CA HIS A 147 11.66 -2.21 0.26
C HIS A 147 10.19 -1.80 0.37
N PRO A 148 9.67 -0.98 -0.59
CA PRO A 148 8.28 -0.52 -0.53
C PRO A 148 7.23 -1.62 -0.72
N PHE A 149 7.55 -2.74 -1.34
CA PHE A 149 6.58 -3.81 -1.61
C PHE A 149 7.19 -5.21 -1.79
N ASP A 150 8.40 -5.34 -2.34
CA ASP A 150 8.95 -6.65 -2.71
C ASP A 150 9.73 -7.30 -1.57
N ASP A 151 9.05 -7.48 -0.46
CA ASP A 151 9.58 -8.14 0.74
C ASP A 151 8.42 -8.85 1.44
N PRO A 152 8.48 -10.18 1.61
CA PRO A 152 7.43 -10.92 2.32
C PRO A 152 7.16 -10.42 3.75
N ALA A 153 8.16 -9.91 4.45
CA ALA A 153 7.96 -9.33 5.78
C ALA A 153 7.15 -8.02 5.71
N VAL A 154 7.46 -7.15 4.76
CA VAL A 154 6.67 -5.92 4.51
C VAL A 154 5.24 -6.29 4.15
N ALA A 155 5.06 -7.24 3.23
CA ALA A 155 3.74 -7.70 2.81
C ALA A 155 2.95 -8.30 3.99
N THR A 156 3.60 -9.02 4.90
CA THR A 156 2.96 -9.56 6.11
C THR A 156 2.40 -8.43 6.98
N GLY A 157 3.17 -7.38 7.20
CA GLY A 157 2.71 -6.19 7.93
C GLY A 157 1.52 -5.51 7.26
N GLN A 158 1.54 -5.38 5.93
CA GLN A 158 0.42 -4.80 5.17
C GLN A 158 -0.85 -5.65 5.29
N GLY A 159 -0.69 -6.97 5.34
CA GLY A 159 -1.80 -7.91 5.47
C GLY A 159 -2.60 -7.78 6.77
N THR A 160 -2.07 -7.10 7.78
CA THR A 160 -2.81 -6.83 9.03
C THR A 160 -4.11 -6.06 8.79
N ILE A 161 -4.22 -5.34 7.66
CA ILE A 161 -5.48 -4.72 7.22
C ILE A 161 -6.57 -5.79 7.09
N ALA A 162 -6.28 -6.93 6.48
CA ALA A 162 -7.25 -8.01 6.31
C ALA A 162 -7.66 -8.63 7.66
N MET A 163 -6.73 -8.70 8.62
CA MET A 163 -7.07 -9.15 9.98
C MET A 163 -8.12 -8.24 10.61
N GLU A 164 -7.92 -6.93 10.52
CA GLU A 164 -8.86 -5.94 11.06
C GLU A 164 -10.21 -6.00 10.33
N ILE A 165 -10.21 -6.14 9.01
CA ILE A 165 -11.44 -6.30 8.21
C ILE A 165 -12.21 -7.53 8.71
N PHE A 166 -11.54 -8.66 8.83
CA PHE A 166 -12.18 -9.91 9.23
C PHE A 166 -12.73 -9.83 10.66
N GLN A 167 -12.03 -9.17 11.57
CA GLN A 167 -12.49 -8.98 12.95
C GLN A 167 -13.76 -8.14 13.05
N GLU A 168 -13.88 -7.08 12.23
CA GLU A 168 -15.08 -6.24 12.22
C GLU A 168 -16.22 -6.82 11.36
N LEU A 169 -15.88 -7.50 10.28
CA LEU A 169 -16.84 -8.04 9.32
C LEU A 169 -16.49 -9.50 8.97
N PRO A 170 -16.73 -10.46 9.88
CA PRO A 170 -16.39 -11.87 9.64
C PRO A 170 -17.06 -12.47 8.40
N LEU A 171 -18.18 -11.89 7.98
CA LEU A 171 -18.96 -12.34 6.82
C LEU A 171 -18.60 -11.61 5.52
N VAL A 172 -17.46 -10.91 5.48
CA VAL A 172 -16.98 -10.26 4.26
C VAL A 172 -16.86 -11.28 3.12
N GLU A 173 -17.30 -10.88 1.93
CA GLU A 173 -17.31 -11.76 0.75
C GLU A 173 -16.33 -11.31 -0.33
N TYR A 174 -16.10 -9.99 -0.45
CA TYR A 174 -15.21 -9.37 -1.42
C TYR A 174 -14.34 -8.31 -0.76
N ILE A 175 -13.06 -8.33 -1.06
CA ILE A 175 -12.13 -7.26 -0.66
C ILE A 175 -11.46 -6.72 -1.92
N LEU A 176 -11.59 -5.42 -2.16
CA LEU A 176 -10.93 -4.72 -3.26
C LEU A 176 -9.67 -4.04 -2.72
N VAL A 177 -8.55 -4.25 -3.39
CA VAL A 177 -7.25 -3.77 -2.93
C VAL A 177 -6.48 -3.08 -4.06
N PRO A 178 -5.96 -1.85 -3.84
CA PRO A 178 -5.12 -1.19 -4.83
C PRO A 178 -3.82 -1.95 -5.05
N ILE A 179 -3.36 -2.03 -6.29
CA ILE A 179 -2.09 -2.66 -6.63
C ILE A 179 -1.15 -1.67 -7.30
N GLY A 180 0.01 -1.47 -6.68
CA GLY A 180 1.18 -0.89 -7.31
C GLY A 180 2.20 -2.00 -7.57
N GLY A 181 3.18 -2.18 -6.67
CA GLY A 181 4.15 -3.28 -6.75
C GLY A 181 3.65 -4.64 -6.26
N GLY A 182 2.56 -4.66 -5.52
CA GLY A 182 1.88 -5.88 -5.09
C GLY A 182 2.04 -6.26 -3.62
N GLY A 183 2.72 -5.46 -2.80
CA GLY A 183 2.93 -5.80 -1.39
C GLY A 183 1.64 -5.85 -0.57
N LEU A 184 0.80 -4.84 -0.70
CA LEU A 184 -0.50 -4.79 0.00
C LEU A 184 -1.41 -5.93 -0.44
N ALA A 185 -1.57 -6.11 -1.75
CA ALA A 185 -2.41 -7.17 -2.31
C ALA A 185 -1.91 -8.56 -1.90
N THR A 186 -0.60 -8.76 -1.81
CA THR A 186 0.00 -10.01 -1.34
C THR A 186 -0.41 -10.29 0.10
N GLY A 187 -0.22 -9.34 1.00
CA GLY A 187 -0.58 -9.52 2.40
C GLY A 187 -2.08 -9.75 2.60
N VAL A 188 -2.89 -8.91 1.97
CA VAL A 188 -4.35 -8.98 2.10
C VAL A 188 -4.91 -10.28 1.52
N SER A 189 -4.51 -10.66 0.30
CA SER A 189 -5.03 -11.88 -0.34
C SER A 189 -4.55 -13.14 0.35
N THR A 190 -3.30 -13.19 0.78
CA THR A 190 -2.76 -14.36 1.49
C THR A 190 -3.49 -14.58 2.81
N LEU A 191 -3.63 -13.54 3.62
CA LEU A 191 -4.33 -13.67 4.90
C LEU A 191 -5.82 -13.96 4.70
N ALA A 192 -6.48 -13.31 3.77
CA ALA A 192 -7.90 -13.57 3.49
C ALA A 192 -8.15 -15.05 3.17
N LYS A 193 -7.30 -15.66 2.33
CA LYS A 193 -7.43 -17.08 1.97
C LYS A 193 -7.13 -18.02 3.14
N LEU A 194 -6.22 -17.64 4.03
CA LEU A 194 -5.96 -18.39 5.26
C LEU A 194 -7.14 -18.34 6.23
N LEU A 195 -7.82 -17.21 6.33
CA LEU A 195 -8.96 -17.03 7.23
C LEU A 195 -10.25 -17.65 6.67
N ASN A 196 -10.51 -17.46 5.38
CA ASN A 196 -11.67 -18.01 4.69
C ASN A 196 -11.40 -18.07 3.18
N PRO A 197 -11.15 -19.26 2.60
CA PRO A 197 -10.86 -19.41 1.16
C PRO A 197 -11.97 -18.92 0.23
N LYS A 198 -13.19 -18.74 0.75
CA LYS A 198 -14.35 -18.26 -0.03
C LYS A 198 -14.32 -16.75 -0.26
N ILE A 199 -13.55 -15.98 0.53
CA ILE A 199 -13.39 -14.54 0.32
C ILE A 199 -12.72 -14.32 -1.01
N LYS A 200 -13.32 -13.45 -1.85
CA LYS A 200 -12.73 -13.03 -3.12
C LYS A 200 -11.94 -11.76 -2.93
N VAL A 201 -10.68 -11.78 -3.35
CA VAL A 201 -9.81 -10.60 -3.30
C VAL A 201 -9.55 -10.13 -4.73
N ILE A 202 -10.00 -8.92 -5.01
CA ILE A 202 -9.93 -8.30 -6.34
C ILE A 202 -8.91 -7.18 -6.28
N GLY A 203 -7.84 -7.30 -7.06
CA GLY A 203 -6.86 -6.23 -7.23
C GLY A 203 -7.37 -5.16 -8.17
N VAL A 204 -6.99 -3.91 -7.93
CA VAL A 204 -7.34 -2.80 -8.81
C VAL A 204 -6.08 -2.05 -9.19
N GLU A 205 -5.85 -1.95 -10.51
CA GLU A 205 -4.72 -1.20 -11.07
C GLU A 205 -5.22 -0.03 -11.94
N PRO A 206 -4.42 1.05 -12.05
CA PRO A 206 -4.66 2.03 -13.11
C PRO A 206 -4.49 1.36 -14.49
N ALA A 207 -5.36 1.68 -15.43
CA ALA A 207 -5.24 1.16 -16.81
C ALA A 207 -3.89 1.54 -17.44
N GLY A 208 -3.35 2.71 -17.08
CA GLY A 208 -2.05 3.18 -17.55
C GLY A 208 -0.84 2.62 -16.79
N ALA A 209 -1.04 1.73 -15.82
CA ALA A 209 0.04 1.10 -15.03
C ALA A 209 -0.38 -0.30 -14.56
N ASN A 210 -0.72 -1.17 -15.50
CA ASN A 210 -1.30 -2.49 -15.25
C ASN A 210 -0.27 -3.63 -15.29
N CYS A 211 0.91 -3.42 -14.74
CA CYS A 211 1.99 -4.42 -14.80
C CYS A 211 1.63 -5.76 -14.15
N MET A 212 0.85 -5.77 -13.06
CA MET A 212 0.44 -7.02 -12.42
C MET A 212 -0.55 -7.80 -13.28
N GLN A 213 -1.51 -7.13 -13.92
CA GLN A 213 -2.45 -7.77 -14.84
C GLN A 213 -1.71 -8.44 -16.01
N GLU A 214 -0.76 -7.74 -16.62
CA GLU A 214 0.06 -8.30 -17.71
C GLU A 214 0.92 -9.47 -17.21
N SER A 215 1.49 -9.36 -16.02
CA SER A 215 2.28 -10.44 -15.42
C SER A 215 1.45 -11.70 -15.15
N LEU A 216 0.24 -11.54 -14.65
CA LEU A 216 -0.67 -12.67 -14.42
C LEU A 216 -1.10 -13.36 -15.72
N LYS A 217 -1.27 -12.58 -16.81
CA LYS A 217 -1.60 -13.15 -18.14
C LYS A 217 -0.49 -14.00 -18.68
N THR A 218 0.76 -13.58 -18.51
CA THR A 218 1.93 -14.31 -19.04
C THR A 218 2.44 -15.39 -18.09
N GLY A 219 2.10 -15.32 -16.82
CA GLY A 219 2.63 -16.20 -15.78
C GLY A 219 4.02 -15.83 -15.29
N GLU A 220 4.58 -14.73 -15.77
CA GLU A 220 5.90 -14.22 -15.41
C GLU A 220 5.84 -12.72 -15.11
N VAL A 221 6.78 -12.24 -14.29
CA VAL A 221 6.91 -10.81 -14.00
C VAL A 221 7.22 -10.04 -15.29
N VAL A 222 6.37 -9.08 -15.62
CA VAL A 222 6.48 -8.23 -16.82
C VAL A 222 6.82 -6.80 -16.40
N THR A 223 7.78 -6.19 -17.09
CA THR A 223 8.08 -4.77 -16.97
C THR A 223 7.40 -4.01 -18.10
N LEU A 224 6.53 -3.06 -17.72
CA LEU A 224 5.91 -2.18 -18.72
C LEU A 224 6.94 -1.23 -19.34
N PRO A 225 6.83 -0.93 -20.65
CA PRO A 225 7.74 0.03 -21.30
C PRO A 225 7.59 1.44 -20.73
N GLN A 226 6.37 1.80 -20.31
CA GLN A 226 6.06 3.09 -19.73
C GLN A 226 4.82 3.00 -18.85
N VAL A 227 4.65 3.94 -17.93
CA VAL A 227 3.44 4.13 -17.15
C VAL A 227 2.90 5.53 -17.38
N ASN A 228 1.58 5.67 -17.42
CA ASN A 228 0.91 6.95 -17.59
C ASN A 228 -0.40 6.94 -16.80
N THR A 229 -0.36 7.49 -15.58
CA THR A 229 -1.52 7.59 -14.71
C THR A 229 -1.34 8.71 -13.68
N ILE A 230 -2.45 9.31 -13.25
CA ILE A 230 -2.46 10.26 -12.13
C ILE A 230 -2.35 9.57 -10.77
N ALA A 231 -2.51 8.25 -10.73
CA ALA A 231 -2.40 7.46 -9.49
C ALA A 231 -0.93 7.18 -9.16
N ASP A 232 -0.22 8.20 -8.65
CA ASP A 232 1.23 8.17 -8.41
C ASP A 232 1.69 7.01 -7.53
N GLY A 233 0.97 6.72 -6.45
CA GLY A 233 1.32 5.65 -5.52
C GLY A 233 1.25 4.24 -6.09
N THR A 234 0.60 4.07 -7.24
CA THR A 234 0.44 2.79 -7.95
C THR A 234 0.99 2.84 -9.38
N ALA A 235 1.74 3.88 -9.73
CA ALA A 235 2.39 4.04 -11.03
C ALA A 235 3.69 3.22 -11.10
N VAL A 236 3.57 1.89 -11.05
CA VAL A 236 4.69 0.96 -10.97
C VAL A 236 4.84 0.23 -12.30
N LYS A 237 6.09 0.13 -12.79
CA LYS A 237 6.40 -0.54 -14.06
C LYS A 237 6.54 -2.05 -13.92
N THR A 238 7.03 -2.52 -12.77
CA THR A 238 7.40 -3.92 -12.56
C THR A 238 6.90 -4.40 -11.20
N PRO A 239 6.10 -5.48 -11.15
CA PRO A 239 5.70 -6.07 -9.87
C PRO A 239 6.91 -6.61 -9.09
N GLY A 240 6.75 -6.74 -7.77
CA GLY A 240 7.75 -7.44 -6.97
C GLY A 240 7.88 -8.90 -7.37
N SER A 241 9.10 -9.35 -7.63
CA SER A 241 9.36 -10.73 -8.05
C SER A 241 9.22 -11.74 -6.90
N LYS A 242 9.57 -11.33 -5.69
CA LYS A 242 9.49 -12.20 -4.50
C LYS A 242 8.05 -12.44 -4.06
N ILE A 243 7.19 -11.44 -4.23
CA ILE A 243 5.78 -11.54 -3.80
C ILE A 243 4.86 -12.06 -4.90
N PHE A 244 5.28 -12.05 -6.15
CA PHE A 244 4.46 -12.44 -7.29
C PHE A 244 3.86 -13.85 -7.16
N PRO A 245 4.58 -14.89 -6.70
CA PRO A 245 4.00 -16.22 -6.52
C PRO A 245 2.78 -16.24 -5.59
N TYR A 246 2.77 -15.40 -4.56
CA TYR A 246 1.63 -15.29 -3.64
C TYR A 246 0.41 -14.64 -4.31
N ILE A 247 0.64 -13.67 -5.18
CA ILE A 247 -0.42 -13.04 -5.99
C ILE A 247 -1.02 -14.07 -6.95
N GLN A 248 -0.19 -14.86 -7.62
CA GLN A 248 -0.66 -15.93 -8.53
C GLN A 248 -1.56 -16.92 -7.82
N GLU A 249 -1.23 -17.26 -6.58
CA GLU A 249 -1.97 -18.25 -5.80
C GLU A 249 -3.26 -17.68 -5.20
N ASN A 250 -3.25 -16.46 -4.69
CA ASN A 250 -4.27 -15.97 -3.78
C ASN A 250 -5.18 -14.88 -4.34
N LEU A 251 -4.78 -14.14 -5.36
CA LEU A 251 -5.60 -13.09 -5.94
C LEU A 251 -6.59 -13.70 -6.92
N ASP A 252 -7.86 -13.31 -6.81
CA ASP A 252 -8.92 -13.91 -7.64
C ASP A 252 -9.06 -13.23 -9.00
N ASP A 253 -8.90 -11.92 -9.07
CA ASP A 253 -9.04 -11.16 -10.31
C ASP A 253 -8.39 -9.78 -10.19
N ILE A 254 -8.23 -9.10 -11.32
CA ILE A 254 -7.80 -7.71 -11.41
C ILE A 254 -8.79 -6.92 -12.26
N ILE A 255 -9.17 -5.76 -11.74
CA ILE A 255 -9.93 -4.74 -12.47
C ILE A 255 -8.97 -3.58 -12.75
N THR A 256 -9.00 -3.05 -13.98
CA THR A 256 -8.31 -1.81 -14.32
C THR A 256 -9.29 -0.67 -14.42
N VAL A 257 -8.89 0.52 -13.99
CA VAL A 257 -9.70 1.74 -14.07
C VAL A 257 -8.92 2.86 -14.78
N HIS A 258 -9.64 3.72 -15.49
CA HIS A 258 -9.07 4.87 -16.17
C HIS A 258 -8.99 6.09 -15.24
N ASP A 259 -8.09 7.02 -15.55
CA ASP A 259 -7.87 8.21 -14.71
C ASP A 259 -9.11 9.08 -14.54
N ASP A 260 -9.96 9.20 -15.58
CA ASP A 260 -11.22 9.94 -15.49
C ASP A 260 -12.19 9.33 -14.46
N GLU A 261 -12.17 8.00 -14.29
CA GLU A 261 -12.97 7.33 -13.26
C GLU A 261 -12.47 7.68 -11.84
N LEU A 262 -11.18 7.93 -11.67
CA LEU A 262 -10.60 8.37 -10.39
C LEU A 262 -11.04 9.79 -10.04
N ILE A 263 -11.15 10.67 -11.03
CA ILE A 263 -11.64 12.03 -10.81
C ILE A 263 -13.09 12.01 -10.31
N VAL A 264 -13.93 11.20 -10.91
CA VAL A 264 -15.32 11.01 -10.45
C VAL A 264 -15.37 10.45 -9.04
N ALA A 265 -14.56 9.43 -8.76
CA ALA A 265 -14.48 8.81 -7.43
C ALA A 265 -14.01 9.81 -6.36
N PHE A 266 -13.07 10.71 -6.71
CA PHE A 266 -12.61 11.76 -5.82
C PHE A 266 -13.76 12.68 -5.40
N LEU A 267 -14.55 13.14 -6.36
CA LEU A 267 -15.69 14.01 -6.10
C LEU A 267 -16.73 13.30 -5.21
N ASP A 268 -17.01 12.03 -5.48
CA ASP A 268 -17.93 11.23 -4.67
C ASP A 268 -17.45 11.11 -3.22
N MET A 269 -16.15 10.90 -3.00
CA MET A 269 -15.58 10.83 -1.65
C MET A 269 -15.74 12.16 -0.91
N VAL A 270 -15.45 13.27 -1.56
CA VAL A 270 -15.58 14.61 -0.94
C VAL A 270 -17.03 14.94 -0.65
N GLU A 271 -17.91 14.78 -1.63
CA GLU A 271 -19.32 15.18 -1.52
C GLU A 271 -20.13 14.26 -0.60
N ASN A 272 -20.00 12.97 -0.79
CA ASN A 272 -20.89 11.98 -0.16
C ASN A 272 -20.30 11.33 1.09
N HIS A 273 -19.00 11.38 1.30
CA HIS A 273 -18.33 10.74 2.45
C HIS A 273 -17.55 11.72 3.31
N LYS A 274 -17.35 12.96 2.85
CA LYS A 274 -16.54 13.99 3.53
C LYS A 274 -15.11 13.50 3.82
N MET A 275 -14.55 12.76 2.88
CA MET A 275 -13.22 12.17 2.96
C MET A 275 -12.32 12.67 1.83
N ILE A 276 -11.05 12.89 2.15
CA ILE A 276 -9.99 13.12 1.18
C ILE A 276 -9.21 11.83 0.98
N VAL A 277 -9.20 11.33 -0.25
CA VAL A 277 -8.53 10.09 -0.64
C VAL A 277 -7.66 10.39 -1.86
N GLU A 278 -6.39 9.99 -1.82
CA GLU A 278 -5.48 10.15 -2.96
C GLU A 278 -5.88 9.24 -4.14
N ASN A 279 -5.42 9.56 -5.34
CA ASN A 279 -5.83 8.85 -6.55
C ASN A 279 -5.62 7.34 -6.48
N SER A 280 -4.49 6.87 -5.96
CA SER A 280 -4.24 5.43 -5.77
C SER A 280 -5.21 4.78 -4.78
N GLY A 281 -5.62 5.50 -3.75
CA GLY A 281 -6.63 5.04 -2.79
C GLY A 281 -8.04 5.01 -3.35
N LEU A 282 -8.31 5.78 -4.41
CA LEU A 282 -9.61 5.82 -5.10
C LEU A 282 -9.81 4.67 -6.08
N LEU A 283 -8.76 3.93 -6.43
CA LEU A 283 -8.85 2.81 -7.36
C LEU A 283 -9.98 1.85 -6.99
N THR A 284 -10.07 1.46 -5.73
CA THR A 284 -11.08 0.50 -5.27
C THR A 284 -12.50 1.06 -5.27
N VAL A 285 -12.66 2.35 -5.10
CA VAL A 285 -13.96 3.03 -5.20
C VAL A 285 -14.42 3.06 -6.66
N ALA A 286 -13.54 3.47 -7.57
CA ALA A 286 -13.83 3.50 -9.01
C ALA A 286 -14.16 2.11 -9.56
N ALA A 287 -13.52 1.07 -9.03
CA ALA A 287 -13.72 -0.32 -9.47
C ALA A 287 -15.09 -0.91 -9.06
N LEU A 288 -15.75 -0.37 -8.05
CA LEU A 288 -17.02 -0.92 -7.55
C LEU A 288 -18.08 -1.06 -8.63
N LYS A 289 -18.18 -0.11 -9.54
CA LYS A 289 -19.14 -0.15 -10.64
C LYS A 289 -18.85 -1.24 -11.69
N HIS A 290 -17.62 -1.77 -11.67
CA HIS A 290 -17.20 -2.84 -12.58
C HIS A 290 -17.46 -4.24 -12.00
N LEU A 291 -17.90 -4.34 -10.73
CA LEU A 291 -18.31 -5.61 -10.14
C LEU A 291 -19.68 -6.00 -10.66
N SER A 292 -19.78 -7.23 -11.16
CA SER A 292 -21.04 -7.79 -11.66
C SER A 292 -21.90 -8.40 -10.56
N VAL A 293 -21.38 -8.58 -9.35
CA VAL A 293 -22.06 -9.21 -8.22
C VAL A 293 -23.05 -8.25 -7.56
N LYS A 294 -24.09 -8.82 -6.94
CA LYS A 294 -25.13 -8.08 -6.20
C LYS A 294 -25.35 -8.71 -4.84
N ASP A 295 -25.81 -7.88 -3.91
CA ASP A 295 -26.14 -8.28 -2.52
C ASP A 295 -24.96 -8.95 -1.80
N LYS A 296 -23.76 -8.48 -2.06
CA LYS A 296 -22.52 -8.97 -1.43
C LYS A 296 -21.97 -7.97 -0.44
N ARG A 297 -21.30 -8.47 0.60
CA ARG A 297 -20.53 -7.65 1.54
C ARG A 297 -19.16 -7.40 0.94
N VAL A 298 -18.93 -6.14 0.55
CA VAL A 298 -17.73 -5.71 -0.16
C VAL A 298 -16.99 -4.70 0.69
N VAL A 299 -15.68 -4.89 0.85
CA VAL A 299 -14.80 -3.91 1.51
C VAL A 299 -13.86 -3.32 0.47
N SER A 300 -13.87 -1.98 0.35
CA SER A 300 -12.90 -1.22 -0.44
C SER A 300 -11.82 -0.66 0.47
N ILE A 301 -10.55 -0.98 0.20
CA ILE A 301 -9.43 -0.43 0.95
C ILE A 301 -9.06 0.93 0.34
N LEU A 302 -9.20 1.99 1.12
CA LEU A 302 -8.74 3.34 0.78
C LEU A 302 -7.31 3.48 1.28
N SER A 303 -6.34 3.25 0.40
CA SER A 303 -4.95 3.02 0.80
C SER A 303 -4.23 4.24 1.39
N GLY A 304 -4.64 5.46 1.01
CA GLY A 304 -4.02 6.68 1.51
C GLY A 304 -4.77 7.94 1.12
N GLY A 305 -4.44 9.04 1.79
CA GLY A 305 -5.07 10.35 1.58
C GLY A 305 -4.08 11.49 1.42
N ASN A 306 -2.81 11.19 1.14
CA ASN A 306 -1.76 12.20 0.99
C ASN A 306 -1.80 12.84 -0.40
N MET A 307 -2.55 13.92 -0.53
CA MET A 307 -2.64 14.71 -1.75
C MET A 307 -1.97 16.07 -1.57
N ASP A 308 -1.45 16.59 -2.67
CA ASP A 308 -1.05 17.98 -2.74
C ASP A 308 -2.29 18.86 -2.95
N VAL A 309 -2.70 19.53 -1.88
CA VAL A 309 -3.91 20.37 -1.88
C VAL A 309 -3.79 21.55 -2.88
N ILE A 310 -2.56 21.99 -3.17
CA ILE A 310 -2.32 23.09 -4.09
C ILE A 310 -2.64 22.67 -5.54
N THR A 311 -2.38 21.42 -5.90
CA THR A 311 -2.71 20.89 -7.24
C THR A 311 -4.20 20.58 -7.40
N MET A 312 -4.98 20.59 -6.31
CA MET A 312 -6.43 20.39 -6.34
C MET A 312 -7.20 21.65 -6.74
N SER A 313 -6.59 22.83 -6.61
CA SER A 313 -7.18 24.13 -6.99
C SER A 313 -6.83 24.49 -8.43
#